data_6b00d9bbc5627318bb6b0adb1201aa72
#
_entry.id   6b00d9bbc5627318bb6b0adb1201aa72
#
_cell.length_a   1.000
_cell.length_b   1.000
_cell.length_c   1.000
_cell.angle_alpha   90.00
_cell.angle_beta   90.00
_cell.angle_gamma   90.00
#
_symmetry.space_group_name_H-M   'P 1'
#
loop_
_entity.id
_entity.type
_entity.pdbx_description
1 polymer ?
#
loop_
_entity_poly.entity_id
_entity_poly.type
_entity_poly.pdbx_seq_one_letter_code
_entity_poly.pdbx_strand_id
1 'polypeptide(L)'
;MKYFMADKISASDLKSQKDDFVIIDVREADELASGKIEDSVHMPLGLTIRNAKKKQIEDLKDKKICTYCGTGYRGNIAADELNKEGFNAVTLDGGYPSWAN
;
A
#
# COMPACT_ATOMS: atom_id res chain seq x y z
N MET A 1 25.30 2.60 -5.44
CA MET A 1 23.89 2.47 -5.77
C MET A 1 23.03 2.75 -4.54
N LYS A 2 21.99 3.49 -4.74
CA LYS A 2 21.12 3.89 -3.63
C LYS A 2 19.81 3.13 -3.73
N TYR A 3 19.46 2.44 -2.66
CA TYR A 3 18.17 1.76 -2.56
C TYR A 3 17.19 2.68 -1.87
N PHE A 4 16.04 2.87 -2.49
CA PHE A 4 14.95 3.58 -1.87
C PHE A 4 13.96 2.55 -1.37
N MET A 5 13.82 2.49 -0.06
CA MET A 5 12.78 1.68 0.56
C MET A 5 11.75 2.64 1.13
N ALA A 6 10.49 2.33 0.90
CA ALA A 6 9.42 3.12 1.49
C ALA A 6 9.46 3.01 3.01
N ASP A 7 9.03 4.06 3.69
CA ASP A 7 8.86 4.00 5.13
C ASP A 7 7.77 3.01 5.49
N LYS A 8 7.88 2.43 6.67
CA LYS A 8 6.90 1.46 7.17
C LYS A 8 6.08 2.08 8.29
N ILE A 9 4.84 1.63 8.38
CA ILE A 9 3.96 2.01 9.49
C ILE A 9 3.52 0.72 10.19
N SER A 10 3.47 0.72 11.52
CA SER A 10 2.99 -0.43 12.27
C SER A 10 1.48 -0.57 12.14
N ALA A 11 0.98 -1.80 12.34
CA ALA A 11 -0.47 -2.03 12.34
C ALA A 11 -1.16 -1.18 13.41
N SER A 12 -0.55 -1.04 14.58
CA SER A 12 -1.08 -0.22 15.67
C SER A 12 -1.24 1.23 15.25
N ASP A 13 -0.20 1.81 14.65
CA ASP A 13 -0.26 3.20 14.21
C ASP A 13 -1.25 3.40 13.06
N LEU A 14 -1.29 2.46 12.13
CA LEU A 14 -2.25 2.54 11.03
C LEU A 14 -3.69 2.48 11.55
N LYS A 15 -3.97 1.61 12.52
CA LYS A 15 -5.30 1.50 13.11
C LYS A 15 -5.74 2.82 13.75
N SER A 16 -4.83 3.51 14.42
CA SER A 16 -5.16 4.79 15.06
C SER A 16 -5.30 5.93 14.06
N GLN A 17 -4.73 5.79 12.87
CA GLN A 17 -4.71 6.84 11.84
C GLN A 17 -5.44 6.43 10.57
N LYS A 18 -6.26 5.39 10.64
CA LYS A 18 -6.83 4.75 9.45
C LYS A 18 -7.54 5.74 8.53
N ASP A 19 -8.28 6.68 9.09
CA ASP A 19 -9.06 7.64 8.31
C ASP A 19 -8.19 8.68 7.58
N ASP A 20 -6.92 8.78 7.96
CA ASP A 20 -5.98 9.70 7.31
C ASP A 20 -5.32 9.09 6.07
N PHE A 21 -5.53 7.81 5.83
CA PHE A 21 -4.87 7.09 4.76
C PHE A 21 -5.84 6.54 3.72
N VAL A 22 -5.40 6.56 2.46
CA VAL A 22 -5.97 5.68 1.44
C VAL A 22 -5.17 4.38 1.53
N ILE A 23 -5.82 3.29 1.88
CA ILE A 23 -5.16 2.01 2.06
C ILE A 23 -5.32 1.19 0.79
N ILE A 24 -4.22 0.75 0.21
CA ILE A 24 -4.23 -0.01 -1.04
C ILE A 24 -3.74 -1.43 -0.78
N ASP A 25 -4.61 -2.39 -1.07
CA ASP A 25 -4.29 -3.82 -1.02
C ASP A 25 -3.68 -4.21 -2.35
N VAL A 26 -2.39 -4.56 -2.35
CA VAL A 26 -1.68 -4.89 -3.60
C VAL A 26 -1.56 -6.39 -3.82
N ARG A 27 -2.32 -7.18 -3.07
CA ARG A 27 -2.37 -8.65 -3.24
C ARG A 27 -3.17 -9.01 -4.49
N GLU A 28 -3.06 -10.27 -4.91
CA GLU A 28 -3.89 -10.79 -5.98
C GLU A 28 -5.29 -11.09 -5.46
N ALA A 29 -6.26 -11.16 -6.38
CA ALA A 29 -7.67 -11.28 -6.00
C ALA A 29 -7.98 -12.52 -5.13
N ASP A 30 -7.33 -13.63 -5.40
CA ASP A 30 -7.56 -14.86 -4.65
C ASP A 30 -7.10 -14.76 -3.19
N GLU A 31 -6.15 -13.90 -2.90
CA GLU A 31 -5.66 -13.71 -1.54
C GLU A 31 -6.67 -13.00 -0.64
N LEU A 32 -7.60 -12.25 -1.22
CA LEU A 32 -8.59 -11.51 -0.46
C LEU A 32 -9.63 -12.42 0.21
N ALA A 33 -9.72 -13.66 -0.22
CA ALA A 33 -10.63 -14.63 0.40
C ALA A 33 -10.31 -14.88 1.87
N SER A 34 -9.07 -14.68 2.29
CA SER A 34 -8.65 -14.85 3.68
C SER A 34 -8.93 -13.63 4.55
N GLY A 35 -9.46 -12.57 3.98
CA GLY A 35 -9.75 -11.32 4.67
C GLY A 35 -9.01 -10.15 4.06
N LYS A 36 -9.43 -8.94 4.43
CA LYS A 36 -8.80 -7.72 3.95
C LYS A 36 -8.99 -6.62 5.00
N ILE A 37 -8.25 -5.53 4.85
CA ILE A 37 -8.49 -4.34 5.65
C ILE A 37 -9.76 -3.66 5.12
N GLU A 38 -10.71 -3.40 6.01
CA GLU A 38 -11.96 -2.75 5.64
C GLU A 38 -11.69 -1.39 5.00
N ASP A 39 -12.41 -1.08 3.95
CA ASP A 39 -12.29 0.15 3.17
C ASP A 39 -11.00 0.28 2.37
N SER A 40 -10.20 -0.78 2.29
CA SER A 40 -9.03 -0.76 1.41
C SER A 40 -9.45 -0.84 -0.05
N VAL A 41 -8.65 -0.22 -0.89
CA VAL A 41 -8.82 -0.28 -2.34
C VAL A 41 -8.00 -1.44 -2.87
N HIS A 42 -8.63 -2.34 -3.60
CA HIS A 42 -7.89 -3.47 -4.19
C HIS A 42 -7.25 -3.03 -5.50
N MET A 43 -5.92 -3.02 -5.51
CA MET A 43 -5.17 -2.65 -6.70
C MET A 43 -3.88 -3.48 -6.70
N PRO A 44 -3.88 -4.66 -7.34
CA PRO A 44 -2.70 -5.53 -7.34
C PRO A 44 -1.43 -4.82 -7.75
N LEU A 45 -0.29 -5.34 -7.31
CA LEU A 45 1.00 -4.65 -7.46
C LEU A 45 1.25 -4.15 -8.88
N GLY A 46 1.08 -5.02 -9.88
CA GLY A 46 1.33 -4.63 -11.27
C GLY A 46 0.41 -3.50 -11.74
N LEU A 47 -0.85 -3.56 -11.31
CA LEU A 47 -1.81 -2.52 -11.66
C LEU A 47 -1.49 -1.20 -10.95
N THR A 48 -1.06 -1.27 -9.68
CA THR A 48 -0.67 -0.07 -8.94
C THR A 48 0.49 0.66 -9.65
N ILE A 49 1.51 -0.09 -10.03
CA ILE A 49 2.67 0.47 -10.73
C ILE A 49 2.24 1.07 -12.07
N ARG A 50 1.45 0.35 -12.83
CA ARG A 50 0.98 0.80 -14.14
C ARG A 50 0.14 2.06 -14.02
N ASN A 51 -0.82 2.08 -13.09
CA ASN A 51 -1.70 3.22 -12.91
C ASN A 51 -0.93 4.47 -12.48
N ALA A 52 0.08 4.31 -11.63
CA ALA A 52 0.92 5.44 -11.21
C ALA A 52 1.69 6.01 -12.41
N LYS A 53 2.31 5.15 -13.21
CA LYS A 53 3.12 5.59 -14.36
C LYS A 53 2.25 6.21 -15.47
N LYS A 54 1.04 5.71 -15.66
CA LYS A 54 0.14 6.19 -16.71
C LYS A 54 -0.79 7.30 -16.23
N LYS A 55 -0.55 7.82 -15.03
CA LYS A 55 -1.31 8.94 -14.46
C LYS A 55 -2.81 8.67 -14.35
N GLN A 56 -3.16 7.42 -14.01
CA GLN A 56 -4.55 7.01 -13.86
C GLN A 56 -5.09 7.25 -12.44
N ILE A 57 -4.21 7.55 -11.49
CA ILE A 57 -4.58 7.73 -10.09
C ILE A 57 -4.04 9.05 -9.53
N GLU A 58 -3.98 10.09 -10.38
CA GLU A 58 -3.42 11.38 -9.99
C GLU A 58 -4.17 12.04 -8.84
N ASP A 59 -5.44 11.74 -8.65
CA ASP A 59 -6.24 12.22 -7.53
C ASP A 59 -5.72 11.75 -6.17
N LEU A 60 -4.87 10.74 -6.14
CA LEU A 60 -4.28 10.25 -4.90
C LEU A 60 -2.99 10.97 -4.51
N LYS A 61 -2.49 11.88 -5.34
CA LYS A 61 -1.20 12.53 -5.08
C LYS A 61 -1.21 13.46 -3.87
N ASP A 62 -2.36 14.00 -3.52
CA ASP A 62 -2.49 14.85 -2.34
C ASP A 62 -2.93 14.07 -1.10
N LYS A 63 -2.96 12.76 -1.19
CA LYS A 63 -3.39 11.88 -0.11
C LYS A 63 -2.20 11.14 0.50
N LYS A 64 -2.33 10.75 1.76
CA LYS A 64 -1.40 9.80 2.38
C LYS A 64 -1.84 8.40 1.99
N ILE A 65 -0.92 7.60 1.49
CA ILE A 65 -1.22 6.24 1.00
C ILE A 65 -0.48 5.23 1.87
N CYS A 66 -1.17 4.14 2.22
CA CYS A 66 -0.54 2.99 2.85
C CYS A 66 -0.84 1.76 2.01
N THR A 67 0.21 1.12 1.51
CA THR A 67 0.08 -0.14 0.76
C THR A 67 0.27 -1.33 1.69
N TYR A 68 -0.33 -2.46 1.36
CA TYR A 68 -0.07 -3.70 2.09
C TYR A 68 -0.24 -4.93 1.20
N CYS A 69 0.44 -6.00 1.61
CA CYS A 69 0.32 -7.31 0.97
C CYS A 69 0.32 -8.39 2.05
N GLY A 70 0.57 -9.65 1.65
CA GLY A 70 0.55 -10.76 2.60
C GLY A 70 1.76 -10.82 3.52
N THR A 71 2.93 -10.35 3.09
CA THR A 71 4.16 -10.47 3.86
C THR A 71 4.88 -9.15 4.07
N GLY A 72 4.49 -8.11 3.35
CA GLY A 72 5.15 -6.80 3.37
C GLY A 72 6.04 -6.55 2.16
N TYR A 73 6.45 -7.58 1.43
CA TYR A 73 7.38 -7.42 0.31
C TYR A 73 6.76 -6.67 -0.87
N ARG A 74 5.63 -7.14 -1.38
CA ARG A 74 4.93 -6.48 -2.49
C ARG A 74 4.43 -5.10 -2.10
N GLY A 75 3.98 -4.95 -0.85
CA GLY A 75 3.54 -3.65 -0.34
C GLY A 75 4.68 -2.65 -0.36
N ASN A 76 5.88 -3.06 0.02
CA ASN A 76 7.05 -2.18 0.01
C ASN A 76 7.40 -1.76 -1.42
N ILE A 77 7.37 -2.71 -2.37
CA ILE A 77 7.63 -2.40 -3.78
C ILE A 77 6.60 -1.38 -4.28
N ALA A 78 5.32 -1.60 -3.99
CA ALA A 78 4.26 -0.70 -4.43
C ALA A 78 4.45 0.71 -3.89
N ALA A 79 4.73 0.84 -2.59
CA ALA A 79 4.93 2.15 -1.97
C ALA A 79 6.15 2.86 -2.58
N ASP A 80 7.24 2.14 -2.77
CA ASP A 80 8.45 2.70 -3.38
C ASP A 80 8.19 3.20 -4.81
N GLU A 81 7.49 2.39 -5.61
CA GLU A 81 7.15 2.78 -6.98
C GLU A 81 6.20 3.97 -7.01
N LEU A 82 5.24 4.02 -6.08
CA LEU A 82 4.36 5.18 -5.97
C LEU A 82 5.16 6.43 -5.64
N ASN A 83 6.08 6.35 -4.69
CA ASN A 83 6.89 7.51 -4.30
C ASN A 83 7.77 8.01 -5.45
N LYS A 84 8.27 7.11 -6.29
CA LYS A 84 9.03 7.49 -7.48
C LYS A 84 8.19 8.31 -8.46
N GLU A 85 6.89 8.11 -8.46
CA GLU A 85 5.98 8.84 -9.34
C GLU A 85 5.35 10.06 -8.65
N GLY A 86 5.85 10.45 -7.48
CA GLY A 86 5.42 11.67 -6.80
C GLY A 86 4.31 11.52 -5.79
N PHE A 87 3.94 10.28 -5.45
CA PHE A 87 2.94 10.02 -4.41
C PHE A 87 3.58 10.02 -3.02
N ASN A 88 2.76 10.06 -1.99
CA ASN A 88 3.18 10.00 -0.59
C ASN A 88 2.72 8.67 0.01
N ALA A 89 3.55 7.66 -0.07
CA ALA A 89 3.18 6.30 0.30
C ALA A 89 4.11 5.70 1.33
N VAL A 90 3.51 5.00 2.29
CA VAL A 90 4.20 4.12 3.24
C VAL A 90 3.64 2.71 3.07
N THR A 91 4.26 1.72 3.69
CA THR A 91 3.77 0.34 3.61
C THR A 91 3.54 -0.21 5.01
N LEU A 92 2.56 -1.10 5.13
CA LEU A 92 2.23 -1.74 6.41
C LEU A 92 3.31 -2.76 6.77
N ASP A 93 3.97 -2.53 7.89
CA ASP A 93 5.02 -3.42 8.37
C ASP A 93 4.42 -4.79 8.72
N GLY A 94 4.99 -5.85 8.15
CA GLY A 94 4.53 -7.21 8.35
C GLY A 94 3.32 -7.62 7.53
N GLY A 95 2.75 -6.72 6.75
CA GLY A 95 1.63 -7.02 5.88
C GLY A 95 0.33 -7.35 6.60
N TYR A 96 -0.59 -8.00 5.90
CA TYR A 96 -1.92 -8.30 6.43
C TYR A 96 -1.92 -9.09 7.75
N PRO A 97 -1.05 -10.09 7.97
CA PRO A 97 -1.03 -10.79 9.25
C PRO A 97 -0.82 -9.88 10.46
N SER A 98 -0.05 -8.80 10.32
CA SER A 98 0.15 -7.87 11.42
C SER A 98 -1.11 -7.09 11.75
N TRP A 99 -1.95 -6.84 10.76
CA TRP A 99 -3.24 -6.18 10.94
C TRP A 99 -4.28 -7.11 11.57
N ALA A 100 -4.31 -8.35 11.09
CA ALA A 100 -5.33 -9.32 11.47
C ALA A 100 -5.15 -9.88 12.89
N ASN A 101 -3.96 -9.76 13.46
CA ASN A 101 -3.68 -10.28 14.81
C ASN A 101 -4.09 -9.31 15.91
#